data_b0b3d843360110cae2c7d41ba60a0db3
#
_entry.id   b0b3d843360110cae2c7d41ba60a0db3
#
_cell.length_a   1.000
_cell.length_b   1.000
_cell.length_c   1.000
_cell.angle_alpha   90.00
_cell.angle_beta   90.00
_cell.angle_gamma   90.00
#
_symmetry.space_group_name_H-M   'P 1'
#
loop_
_entity.id
_entity.type
_entity.pdbx_description
1 polymer ?
#
loop_
_entity_poly.entity_id
_entity_poly.type
_entity_poly.pdbx_seq_one_letter_code
_entity_poly.pdbx_strand_id
1 'polypeptide(L)'
;MDDTEFPADPYPGAVPPFSFVHLDGVSRPLAFDGGWRVVGPGGAELDLWLGAHGAPPLAARVPLLAYGSNRNPSKITWLRRALGLAGPVVVLRARTEGLAAVWASGVRARDGQRTSVLGAVPGAVERHALWLATPEQVAVLDRCEGRDDRYRLARVHTGTVSVDGGLRDDRGSADAGAVRVEAPWCYLGLSAIRRPLLVDGRPVRCAEVGQAQALHLRGDPAPDDGLDAATVRGAPDPDDWPAAVFVYGTLQPGQRAWGLVADHAAGPPHRADVAGRLGDTGQGWPALLDPRSGRDPRRAAGWVVPVRDPARLLARLDAYEGPEYRRVRVAARDRSGGAAPAAACWTYLWAQPEDLLTPLTDGRWPA
;
A
#
# COMPACT_ATOMS: atom_id res chain seq x y z
N MET A 1 7.08 -2.97 -15.34
CA MET A 1 8.25 -2.72 -14.50
C MET A 1 8.05 -3.45 -13.21
N ASP A 2 9.07 -4.11 -12.76
CA ASP A 2 9.07 -4.94 -11.55
C ASP A 2 9.43 -4.09 -10.33
N ASP A 3 8.94 -4.47 -9.14
CA ASP A 3 9.25 -3.77 -7.89
C ASP A 3 10.75 -3.74 -7.57
N THR A 4 11.52 -4.74 -8.04
CA THR A 4 12.97 -4.80 -7.83
C THR A 4 13.73 -3.65 -8.48
N GLU A 5 13.14 -3.01 -9.48
CA GLU A 5 13.69 -1.80 -10.11
C GLU A 5 13.57 -0.56 -9.18
N PHE A 6 12.73 -0.66 -8.13
CA PHE A 6 12.47 0.43 -7.19
C PHE A 6 12.62 -0.05 -5.74
N PRO A 7 13.86 -0.24 -5.25
CA PRO A 7 14.10 -0.69 -3.89
C PRO A 7 13.54 0.29 -2.85
N ALA A 8 13.01 -0.25 -1.75
CA ALA A 8 12.47 0.55 -0.66
C ALA A 8 13.55 1.13 0.26
N ASP A 9 14.74 0.56 0.24
CA ASP A 9 15.87 1.00 1.04
C ASP A 9 17.00 1.61 0.15
N PRO A 10 17.64 2.69 0.63
CA PRO A 10 17.35 3.43 1.86
C PRO A 10 16.04 4.24 1.77
N TYR A 11 15.37 4.44 2.91
CA TYR A 11 14.15 5.28 2.98
C TYR A 11 14.41 6.68 2.40
N PRO A 12 13.50 7.27 1.64
CA PRO A 12 12.10 6.86 1.37
C PRO A 12 11.94 5.85 0.21
N GLY A 13 13.01 5.31 -0.35
CA GLY A 13 13.01 4.39 -1.48
C GLY A 13 13.08 5.08 -2.85
N ALA A 14 13.42 4.30 -3.86
CA ALA A 14 13.42 4.74 -5.24
C ALA A 14 11.99 4.94 -5.76
N VAL A 15 11.77 5.97 -6.59
CA VAL A 15 10.45 6.35 -7.08
C VAL A 15 10.46 6.39 -8.60
N PRO A 16 9.46 5.82 -9.29
CA PRO A 16 9.33 5.94 -10.72
C PRO A 16 9.26 7.41 -11.18
N PRO A 17 9.94 7.77 -12.27
CA PRO A 17 9.89 9.14 -12.81
C PRO A 17 8.62 9.43 -13.61
N PHE A 18 7.59 8.61 -13.50
CA PHE A 18 6.32 8.69 -14.23
C PHE A 18 5.14 8.30 -13.35
N SER A 19 3.93 8.69 -13.77
CA SER A 19 2.67 8.18 -13.19
C SER A 19 2.50 6.71 -13.53
N PHE A 20 1.92 5.91 -12.62
CA PHE A 20 1.75 4.47 -12.83
C PHE A 20 0.50 3.93 -12.16
N VAL A 21 0.02 2.79 -12.65
CA VAL A 21 -0.91 1.92 -11.92
C VAL A 21 -0.15 0.66 -11.48
N HIS A 22 -0.26 0.34 -10.19
CA HIS A 22 0.38 -0.81 -9.57
C HIS A 22 -0.63 -1.91 -9.26
N LEU A 23 -0.36 -3.11 -9.76
CA LEU A 23 -1.16 -4.31 -9.47
C LEU A 23 -0.24 -5.54 -9.45
N ASP A 24 -0.39 -6.37 -8.42
CA ASP A 24 0.30 -7.66 -8.27
C ASP A 24 1.83 -7.58 -8.46
N GLY A 25 2.48 -6.58 -7.84
CA GLY A 25 3.94 -6.38 -7.90
C GLY A 25 4.44 -5.77 -9.20
N VAL A 26 3.55 -5.34 -10.10
CA VAL A 26 3.91 -4.75 -11.38
C VAL A 26 3.40 -3.32 -11.47
N SER A 27 4.31 -2.39 -11.70
CA SER A 27 4.01 -0.99 -12.05
C SER A 27 3.90 -0.83 -13.56
N ARG A 28 2.72 -0.40 -14.03
CA ARG A 28 2.49 -0.07 -15.45
C ARG A 28 2.48 1.44 -15.60
N PRO A 29 3.35 2.02 -16.43
CA PRO A 29 3.36 3.46 -16.68
C PRO A 29 2.00 3.93 -17.19
N LEU A 30 1.67 5.17 -16.84
CA LEU A 30 0.50 5.88 -17.35
C LEU A 30 0.97 7.02 -18.25
N ALA A 31 0.29 7.20 -19.38
CA ALA A 31 0.39 8.36 -20.24
C ALA A 31 -0.91 9.14 -20.22
N PHE A 32 -0.83 10.44 -20.45
CA PHE A 32 -1.99 11.30 -20.60
C PHE A 32 -2.08 11.83 -22.03
N ASP A 33 -3.20 11.53 -22.68
CA ASP A 33 -3.53 12.05 -24.01
C ASP A 33 -5.05 12.35 -24.08
N GLY A 34 -5.42 13.49 -23.51
CA GLY A 34 -6.84 13.84 -23.33
C GLY A 34 -7.59 12.97 -22.31
N GLY A 35 -6.95 11.96 -21.76
CA GLY A 35 -7.35 11.02 -20.71
C GLY A 35 -6.19 10.15 -20.30
N TRP A 36 -6.27 9.54 -19.11
CA TRP A 36 -5.24 8.63 -18.63
C TRP A 36 -5.31 7.28 -19.35
N ARG A 37 -4.17 6.78 -19.79
CA ARG A 37 -4.03 5.49 -20.49
C ARG A 37 -2.91 4.65 -19.87
N VAL A 38 -3.13 3.35 -19.77
CA VAL A 38 -2.10 2.41 -19.37
C VAL A 38 -1.17 2.15 -20.55
N VAL A 39 0.14 2.42 -20.37
CA VAL A 39 1.14 2.19 -21.42
C VAL A 39 1.38 0.69 -21.58
N GLY A 40 1.25 0.20 -22.81
CA GLY A 40 1.48 -1.21 -23.15
C GLY A 40 0.72 -1.65 -24.40
N PRO A 41 0.81 -2.94 -24.76
CA PRO A 41 0.04 -3.47 -25.89
C PRO A 41 -1.46 -3.20 -25.73
N GLY A 42 -2.05 -2.51 -26.72
CA GLY A 42 -3.46 -2.13 -26.71
C GLY A 42 -3.82 -0.83 -25.99
N GLY A 43 -2.91 -0.19 -25.27
CA GLY A 43 -3.04 1.18 -24.71
C GLY A 43 -4.41 1.51 -24.14
N ALA A 44 -4.94 0.71 -23.22
CA ALA A 44 -6.29 0.86 -22.68
C ALA A 44 -6.47 2.17 -21.91
N GLU A 45 -7.61 2.82 -22.07
CA GLU A 45 -8.02 3.90 -21.18
C GLU A 45 -8.04 3.41 -19.72
N LEU A 46 -7.60 4.25 -18.78
CA LEU A 46 -7.38 3.82 -17.41
C LEU A 46 -8.68 3.39 -16.70
N ASP A 47 -9.77 4.11 -16.88
CA ASP A 47 -11.04 3.74 -16.25
C ASP A 47 -11.61 2.43 -16.80
N LEU A 48 -11.47 2.18 -18.12
CA LEU A 48 -11.82 0.88 -18.71
C LEU A 48 -10.91 -0.23 -18.17
N TRP A 49 -9.62 0.05 -18.05
CA TRP A 49 -8.67 -0.91 -17.48
C TRP A 49 -8.97 -1.21 -16.00
N LEU A 50 -9.30 -0.20 -15.21
CA LEU A 50 -9.71 -0.35 -13.81
C LEU A 50 -10.98 -1.21 -13.70
N GLY A 51 -11.99 -0.92 -14.52
CA GLY A 51 -13.24 -1.69 -14.58
C GLY A 51 -13.01 -3.17 -14.93
N ALA A 52 -12.12 -3.46 -15.89
CA ALA A 52 -11.74 -4.83 -16.23
C ALA A 52 -11.02 -5.59 -15.08
N HIS A 53 -10.50 -4.85 -14.08
CA HIS A 53 -9.92 -5.42 -12.86
C HIS A 53 -10.84 -5.30 -11.64
N GLY A 54 -12.13 -5.03 -11.84
CA GLY A 54 -13.14 -4.90 -10.79
C GLY A 54 -12.92 -3.72 -9.84
N ALA A 55 -12.23 -2.67 -10.33
CA ALA A 55 -11.90 -1.50 -9.52
C ALA A 55 -12.73 -0.26 -9.94
N PRO A 56 -13.08 0.63 -8.98
CA PRO A 56 -13.84 1.84 -9.28
C PRO A 56 -13.02 2.81 -10.14
N PRO A 57 -13.72 3.66 -10.96
CA PRO A 57 -13.10 4.66 -11.81
C PRO A 57 -12.39 5.75 -11.00
N LEU A 58 -11.58 6.58 -11.66
CA LEU A 58 -10.81 7.64 -11.03
C LEU A 58 -11.68 8.63 -10.26
N ALA A 59 -12.86 8.98 -10.80
CA ALA A 59 -13.79 9.93 -10.18
C ALA A 59 -14.35 9.45 -8.81
N ALA A 60 -14.33 8.15 -8.55
CA ALA A 60 -14.76 7.55 -7.28
C ALA A 60 -13.62 7.39 -6.26
N ARG A 61 -12.45 7.96 -6.54
CA ARG A 61 -11.26 7.82 -5.71
C ARG A 61 -10.90 9.14 -5.02
N VAL A 62 -10.26 9.03 -3.86
CA VAL A 62 -9.82 10.17 -3.06
C VAL A 62 -8.38 10.56 -3.44
N PRO A 63 -8.10 11.84 -3.74
CA PRO A 63 -6.75 12.31 -3.97
C PRO A 63 -5.98 12.41 -2.64
N LEU A 64 -4.91 11.59 -2.49
CA LEU A 64 -4.09 11.53 -1.30
C LEU A 64 -2.62 11.80 -1.66
N LEU A 65 -2.07 12.89 -1.13
CA LEU A 65 -0.68 13.29 -1.36
C LEU A 65 0.28 12.37 -0.60
N ALA A 66 1.19 11.74 -1.35
CA ALA A 66 2.24 10.88 -0.83
C ALA A 66 3.61 11.52 -1.06
N TYR A 67 4.25 11.96 0.00
CA TYR A 67 5.56 12.62 0.01
C TYR A 67 6.70 11.71 0.52
N GLY A 68 6.38 10.60 1.18
CA GLY A 68 7.31 9.63 1.74
C GLY A 68 7.38 8.32 0.94
N SER A 69 7.53 7.20 1.63
CA SER A 69 7.71 5.87 1.02
C SER A 69 6.47 5.31 0.31
N ASN A 70 5.28 5.81 0.56
CA ASN A 70 4.05 5.31 -0.08
C ASN A 70 4.01 5.51 -1.60
N ARG A 71 4.94 6.27 -2.18
CA ARG A 71 5.11 6.44 -3.64
C ARG A 71 6.07 5.40 -4.26
N ASN A 72 6.64 4.51 -3.45
CA ASN A 72 7.58 3.50 -3.89
C ASN A 72 6.85 2.18 -4.22
N PRO A 73 7.06 1.55 -5.40
CA PRO A 73 6.40 0.31 -5.81
C PRO A 73 6.63 -0.86 -4.84
N SER A 74 7.87 -1.08 -4.37
CA SER A 74 8.15 -2.14 -3.39
C SER A 74 7.39 -1.92 -2.07
N LYS A 75 7.21 -0.67 -1.65
CA LYS A 75 6.38 -0.35 -0.49
C LYS A 75 4.91 -0.67 -0.73
N ILE A 76 4.38 -0.43 -1.93
CA ILE A 76 3.00 -0.79 -2.30
C ILE A 76 2.82 -2.30 -2.25
N THR A 77 3.76 -3.05 -2.78
CA THR A 77 3.76 -4.53 -2.67
C THR A 77 3.83 -4.99 -1.22
N TRP A 78 4.67 -4.35 -0.40
CA TRP A 78 4.68 -4.64 1.03
C TRP A 78 3.32 -4.35 1.70
N LEU A 79 2.64 -3.26 1.37
CA LEU A 79 1.30 -2.97 1.86
C LEU A 79 0.29 -4.05 1.46
N ARG A 80 0.39 -4.61 0.24
CA ARG A 80 -0.44 -5.74 -0.20
C ARG A 80 -0.22 -6.98 0.67
N ARG A 81 1.04 -7.32 0.91
CA ARG A 81 1.43 -8.54 1.63
C ARG A 81 1.17 -8.43 3.12
N ALA A 82 1.60 -7.32 3.71
CA ALA A 82 1.59 -7.15 5.16
C ALA A 82 0.27 -6.58 5.69
N LEU A 83 -0.47 -5.80 4.89
CA LEU A 83 -1.66 -5.09 5.35
C LEU A 83 -2.91 -5.32 4.48
N GLY A 84 -2.85 -6.20 3.48
CA GLY A 84 -4.01 -6.58 2.68
C GLY A 84 -4.50 -5.51 1.71
N LEU A 85 -3.61 -4.64 1.23
CA LEU A 85 -3.96 -3.66 0.21
C LEU A 85 -4.46 -4.36 -1.06
N ALA A 86 -5.72 -4.15 -1.40
CA ALA A 86 -6.38 -4.79 -2.54
C ALA A 86 -6.52 -3.87 -3.75
N GLY A 87 -6.77 -4.48 -4.91
CA GLY A 87 -7.08 -3.81 -6.16
C GLY A 87 -5.93 -2.97 -6.76
N PRO A 88 -6.15 -2.38 -7.94
CA PRO A 88 -5.20 -1.49 -8.59
C PRO A 88 -4.96 -0.20 -7.79
N VAL A 89 -3.70 0.15 -7.58
CA VAL A 89 -3.28 1.42 -6.96
C VAL A 89 -2.86 2.39 -8.04
N VAL A 90 -3.54 3.51 -8.15
CA VAL A 90 -3.21 4.57 -9.11
C VAL A 90 -2.37 5.62 -8.41
N VAL A 91 -1.17 5.88 -8.96
CA VAL A 91 -0.19 6.84 -8.43
C VAL A 91 0.18 7.81 -9.54
N LEU A 92 -0.20 9.05 -9.39
CA LEU A 92 0.10 10.12 -10.34
C LEU A 92 1.29 10.93 -9.84
N ARG A 93 2.14 11.37 -10.74
CA ARG A 93 3.18 12.36 -10.41
C ARG A 93 2.52 13.69 -10.07
N ALA A 94 2.92 14.25 -8.96
CA ALA A 94 2.44 15.53 -8.50
C ALA A 94 3.59 16.52 -8.32
N ARG A 95 3.36 17.77 -8.70
CA ARG A 95 4.20 18.92 -8.39
C ARG A 95 3.57 19.69 -7.24
N THR A 96 4.36 20.03 -6.26
CA THR A 96 3.92 20.86 -5.12
C THR A 96 4.69 22.17 -5.10
N GLU A 97 4.03 23.25 -4.69
CA GLU A 97 4.63 24.55 -4.43
C GLU A 97 4.26 25.03 -3.02
N GLY A 98 5.24 25.53 -2.28
CA GLY A 98 5.08 25.92 -0.89
C GLY A 98 5.01 24.77 0.11
N LEU A 99 5.12 23.54 -0.37
CA LEU A 99 5.13 22.29 0.42
C LEU A 99 6.40 21.50 0.10
N ALA A 100 7.01 20.92 1.14
CA ALA A 100 8.17 20.05 0.97
C ALA A 100 8.14 18.84 1.90
N ALA A 101 8.74 17.74 1.47
CA ALA A 101 9.10 16.64 2.35
C ALA A 101 10.33 17.05 3.16
N VAL A 102 10.19 17.13 4.47
CA VAL A 102 11.25 17.49 5.40
C VAL A 102 11.53 16.34 6.36
N TRP A 103 12.76 16.26 6.88
CA TRP A 103 13.11 15.24 7.85
C TRP A 103 12.40 15.49 9.18
N ALA A 104 11.86 14.41 9.76
CA ALA A 104 11.25 14.46 11.09
C ALA A 104 12.32 14.57 12.18
N SER A 105 11.96 15.13 13.34
CA SER A 105 12.86 15.27 14.49
C SER A 105 13.29 13.92 15.08
N GLY A 106 12.42 12.90 15.02
CA GLY A 106 12.70 11.56 15.53
C GLY A 106 13.06 10.53 14.46
N VAL A 107 13.41 9.34 14.92
CA VAL A 107 13.68 8.15 14.08
C VAL A 107 12.69 7.03 14.38
N ARG A 108 12.55 6.09 13.46
CA ARG A 108 11.68 4.92 13.66
C ARG A 108 12.37 3.91 14.56
N ALA A 109 11.65 3.47 15.60
CA ALA A 109 12.21 2.51 16.57
C ALA A 109 12.58 1.16 15.92
N ARG A 110 11.84 0.72 14.88
CA ARG A 110 12.03 -0.61 14.27
C ARG A 110 13.33 -0.77 13.47
N ASP A 111 13.83 0.32 12.88
CA ASP A 111 14.96 0.27 11.94
C ASP A 111 15.91 1.47 12.05
N GLY A 112 15.68 2.37 13.01
CA GLY A 112 16.50 3.55 13.26
C GLY A 112 16.50 4.59 12.14
N GLN A 113 15.70 4.43 11.09
CA GLN A 113 15.65 5.39 10.00
C GLN A 113 14.86 6.65 10.37
N ARG A 114 15.32 7.81 9.89
CA ARG A 114 14.60 9.06 10.02
C ARG A 114 13.51 9.12 8.97
N THR A 115 12.29 9.44 9.36
CA THR A 115 11.15 9.56 8.42
C THR A 115 11.03 10.97 7.88
N SER A 116 10.42 11.11 6.71
CA SER A 116 9.94 12.39 6.22
C SER A 116 8.58 12.75 6.81
N VAL A 117 8.32 14.03 6.93
CA VAL A 117 7.01 14.63 7.19
C VAL A 117 6.78 15.74 6.17
N LEU A 118 5.52 16.09 5.92
CA LEU A 118 5.19 17.25 5.10
C LEU A 118 5.29 18.51 5.96
N GLY A 119 5.91 19.55 5.42
CA GLY A 119 5.99 20.87 6.06
C GLY A 119 5.69 22.00 5.09
N ALA A 120 5.24 23.13 5.61
CA ALA A 120 5.16 24.37 4.86
C ALA A 120 6.58 24.93 4.65
N VAL A 121 6.99 25.07 3.39
CA VAL A 121 8.29 25.63 3.02
C VAL A 121 8.05 26.63 1.90
N PRO A 122 7.84 27.92 2.21
CA PRO A 122 7.58 28.94 1.20
C PRO A 122 8.65 28.97 0.12
N GLY A 123 8.22 29.01 -1.14
CA GLY A 123 9.10 29.02 -2.31
C GLY A 123 9.66 27.64 -2.70
N ALA A 124 9.46 26.59 -1.90
CA ALA A 124 9.86 25.25 -2.31
C ALA A 124 8.98 24.76 -3.47
N VAL A 125 9.63 24.11 -4.44
CA VAL A 125 8.96 23.37 -5.52
C VAL A 125 9.52 21.97 -5.50
N GLU A 126 8.64 20.96 -5.28
CA GLU A 126 9.05 19.57 -5.20
C GLU A 126 8.15 18.66 -6.05
N ARG A 127 8.67 17.46 -6.31
CA ARG A 127 7.91 16.39 -6.97
C ARG A 127 7.56 15.32 -5.97
N HIS A 128 6.26 15.08 -5.83
CA HIS A 128 5.68 14.06 -4.99
C HIS A 128 4.81 13.12 -5.81
N ALA A 129 3.98 12.35 -5.16
CA ALA A 129 2.98 11.53 -5.81
C ALA A 129 1.60 11.81 -5.23
N LEU A 130 0.58 11.60 -6.04
CA LEU A 130 -0.82 11.63 -5.64
C LEU A 130 -1.41 10.25 -5.86
N TRP A 131 -1.81 9.57 -4.80
CA TRP A 131 -2.66 8.40 -4.94
C TRP A 131 -4.07 8.85 -5.28
N LEU A 132 -4.70 8.17 -6.22
CA LEU A 132 -6.14 8.16 -6.34
C LEU A 132 -6.63 6.89 -5.64
N ALA A 133 -6.87 7.00 -4.34
CA ALA A 133 -7.13 5.88 -3.45
C ALA A 133 -8.62 5.57 -3.32
N THR A 134 -8.98 4.29 -3.25
CA THR A 134 -10.34 3.91 -2.81
C THR A 134 -10.45 4.04 -1.28
N PRO A 135 -11.67 4.12 -0.72
CA PRO A 135 -11.85 4.14 0.74
C PRO A 135 -11.16 2.98 1.45
N GLU A 136 -11.20 1.77 0.88
CA GLU A 136 -10.56 0.56 1.44
C GLU A 136 -9.03 0.69 1.40
N GLN A 137 -8.48 1.30 0.37
CA GLN A 137 -7.05 1.58 0.28
C GLN A 137 -6.62 2.62 1.32
N VAL A 138 -7.44 3.64 1.57
CA VAL A 138 -7.19 4.61 2.65
C VAL A 138 -7.23 3.93 4.01
N ALA A 139 -8.17 3.01 4.27
CA ALA A 139 -8.21 2.24 5.52
C ALA A 139 -6.92 1.44 5.76
N VAL A 140 -6.32 0.87 4.71
CA VAL A 140 -5.00 0.21 4.81
C VAL A 140 -3.88 1.20 5.10
N LEU A 141 -3.91 2.37 4.47
CA LEU A 141 -2.93 3.43 4.75
C LEU A 141 -3.07 3.98 6.17
N ASP A 142 -4.29 4.16 6.68
CA ASP A 142 -4.56 4.59 8.06
C ASP A 142 -3.83 3.68 9.07
N ARG A 143 -3.88 2.37 8.85
CA ARG A 143 -3.16 1.40 9.70
C ARG A 143 -1.65 1.47 9.53
N CYS A 144 -1.18 1.60 8.28
CA CYS A 144 0.24 1.72 8.00
C CYS A 144 0.84 2.95 8.67
N GLU A 145 0.15 4.08 8.57
CA GLU A 145 0.60 5.34 9.13
C GLU A 145 0.34 5.44 10.64
N GLY A 146 -0.58 4.64 11.19
CA GLY A 146 -1.06 4.74 12.57
C GLY A 146 -1.81 6.05 12.74
N ARG A 147 -2.95 6.17 12.02
CA ARG A 147 -3.83 7.32 12.12
C ARG A 147 -4.26 7.52 13.57
N ASP A 148 -4.34 8.78 13.98
CA ASP A 148 -4.68 9.27 15.32
C ASP A 148 -3.68 8.92 16.45
N ASP A 149 -2.60 8.17 16.12
CA ASP A 149 -1.46 7.89 17.00
C ASP A 149 -0.19 8.62 16.51
N ARG A 150 0.31 8.24 15.33
CA ARG A 150 1.56 8.80 14.76
C ARG A 150 1.29 9.93 13.77
N TYR A 151 0.21 9.80 13.00
CA TYR A 151 -0.20 10.77 11.99
C TYR A 151 -1.69 11.05 12.10
N ARG A 152 -2.09 12.28 11.73
CA ARG A 152 -3.48 12.62 11.45
C ARG A 152 -3.71 12.59 9.94
N LEU A 153 -4.87 12.13 9.50
CA LEU A 153 -5.32 12.32 8.12
C LEU A 153 -5.97 13.70 8.02
N ALA A 154 -5.53 14.52 7.07
CA ALA A 154 -6.01 15.87 6.92
C ALA A 154 -6.15 16.30 5.45
N ARG A 155 -7.01 17.28 5.18
CA ARG A 155 -7.05 18.03 3.91
C ARG A 155 -6.08 19.19 4.01
N VAL A 156 -5.14 19.30 3.07
CA VAL A 156 -4.10 20.34 3.08
C VAL A 156 -4.54 21.50 2.22
N HIS A 157 -4.60 22.68 2.81
CA HIS A 157 -4.97 23.94 2.14
C HIS A 157 -3.74 24.81 1.83
N THR A 158 -2.61 24.59 2.51
CA THR A 158 -1.34 25.28 2.26
C THR A 158 -0.76 24.88 0.91
N GLY A 159 -0.19 25.85 0.19
CA GLY A 159 0.52 25.64 -1.06
C GLY A 159 -0.37 25.22 -2.21
N THR A 160 0.25 24.68 -3.26
CA THR A 160 -0.47 24.12 -4.41
C THR A 160 0.00 22.70 -4.70
N VAL A 161 -0.93 21.87 -5.14
CA VAL A 161 -0.66 20.53 -5.65
C VAL A 161 -1.26 20.44 -7.04
N SER A 162 -0.43 20.06 -8.01
CA SER A 162 -0.84 19.85 -9.40
C SER A 162 -0.33 18.50 -9.92
N VAL A 163 -1.06 17.90 -10.84
CA VAL A 163 -0.72 16.62 -11.45
C VAL A 163 -0.23 16.86 -12.88
N ASP A 164 0.94 16.32 -13.21
CA ASP A 164 1.50 16.39 -14.55
C ASP A 164 0.67 15.52 -15.53
N GLY A 165 0.16 16.11 -16.61
CA GLY A 165 -0.65 15.40 -17.60
C GLY A 165 -2.09 15.21 -17.11
N GLY A 166 -2.75 16.27 -16.90
CA GLY A 166 -3.91 16.32 -16.14
C GLY A 166 -5.26 16.18 -16.79
N LEU A 167 -6.21 16.59 -16.22
CA LEU A 167 -7.56 16.93 -16.54
C LEU A 167 -7.48 18.22 -17.39
N ARG A 168 -8.06 18.26 -18.55
CA ARG A 168 -8.15 19.51 -19.33
C ARG A 168 -8.94 20.54 -18.54
N ASP A 169 -8.41 21.74 -18.37
CA ASP A 169 -9.31 22.86 -18.18
C ASP A 169 -9.84 23.28 -19.56
N ASP A 170 -11.08 23.72 -19.61
CA ASP A 170 -11.77 24.14 -20.83
C ASP A 170 -11.24 25.45 -21.45
N ARG A 171 -10.07 25.94 -21.03
CA ARG A 171 -9.56 27.29 -21.33
C ARG A 171 -8.30 27.37 -22.18
N GLY A 172 -7.73 26.26 -22.65
CA GLY A 172 -6.70 26.26 -23.71
C GLY A 172 -5.41 27.04 -23.44
N SER A 173 -4.99 27.18 -22.20
CA SER A 173 -3.74 27.87 -21.82
C SER A 173 -2.50 27.05 -22.13
N ALA A 174 -1.39 27.72 -22.51
CA ALA A 174 -0.11 27.12 -22.92
C ALA A 174 0.67 26.43 -21.75
N ASP A 175 0.20 26.49 -20.52
CA ASP A 175 0.55 25.60 -19.40
C ASP A 175 -0.31 24.32 -19.38
N ALA A 176 -0.79 23.92 -20.53
CA ALA A 176 -1.79 22.92 -20.82
C ALA A 176 -1.33 21.50 -20.45
N GLY A 177 -1.27 21.18 -19.15
CA GLY A 177 -0.89 19.83 -18.73
C GLY A 177 -0.95 19.57 -17.24
N ALA A 178 -0.99 20.59 -16.39
CA ALA A 178 -1.03 20.40 -14.95
C ALA A 178 -2.40 20.77 -14.39
N VAL A 179 -3.10 19.81 -13.76
CA VAL A 179 -4.35 20.07 -13.08
C VAL A 179 -4.12 20.25 -11.60
N ARG A 180 -4.61 21.38 -11.10
CA ARG A 180 -4.61 21.67 -9.67
C ARG A 180 -5.56 20.71 -8.95
N VAL A 181 -5.07 20.15 -7.85
CA VAL A 181 -5.84 19.30 -6.95
C VAL A 181 -6.17 20.11 -5.71
N GLU A 182 -7.44 20.35 -5.50
CA GLU A 182 -7.93 21.15 -4.37
C GLU A 182 -7.94 20.31 -3.09
N ALA A 183 -7.29 20.82 -2.05
CA ALA A 183 -7.28 20.25 -0.71
C ALA A 183 -7.09 18.72 -0.67
N PRO A 184 -5.98 18.18 -1.26
CA PRO A 184 -5.73 16.74 -1.24
C PRO A 184 -5.61 16.24 0.20
N TRP A 185 -6.00 15.01 0.42
CA TRP A 185 -5.76 14.35 1.70
C TRP A 185 -4.27 14.08 1.88
N CYS A 186 -3.81 14.09 3.12
CA CYS A 186 -2.41 13.82 3.45
C CYS A 186 -2.27 13.32 4.90
N TYR A 187 -1.32 12.44 5.15
CA TYR A 187 -0.95 12.04 6.50
C TYR A 187 0.06 13.04 7.06
N LEU A 188 -0.32 13.80 8.07
CA LEU A 188 0.50 14.81 8.74
C LEU A 188 0.96 14.33 10.11
N GLY A 189 2.20 14.62 10.48
CA GLY A 189 2.76 14.18 11.75
C GLY A 189 1.97 14.70 12.97
N LEU A 190 1.59 13.79 13.87
CA LEU A 190 0.83 14.14 15.08
C LEU A 190 1.71 14.21 16.33
N SER A 191 2.65 13.28 16.47
CA SER A 191 3.54 13.22 17.64
C SER A 191 4.76 14.13 17.50
N ALA A 192 5.38 14.50 18.62
CA ALA A 192 6.57 15.37 18.63
C ALA A 192 7.71 14.83 17.75
N ILE A 193 7.94 13.52 17.75
CA ILE A 193 8.98 12.87 16.91
C ILE A 193 8.63 12.86 15.42
N ARG A 194 7.41 13.24 15.05
CA ARG A 194 6.91 13.39 13.66
C ARG A 194 6.76 14.85 13.25
N ARG A 195 7.33 15.79 13.98
CA ARG A 195 7.42 17.20 13.57
C ARG A 195 8.66 17.43 12.73
N PRO A 196 8.67 18.47 11.88
CA PRO A 196 9.88 18.85 11.13
C PRO A 196 11.09 19.04 12.07
N LEU A 197 12.24 18.55 11.66
CA LEU A 197 13.52 18.84 12.30
C LEU A 197 14.01 20.19 11.85
N LEU A 198 14.25 21.08 12.79
CA LEU A 198 14.89 22.37 12.54
C LEU A 198 16.39 22.30 12.83
N VAL A 199 17.20 22.64 11.84
CA VAL A 199 18.62 22.90 11.98
C VAL A 199 18.83 24.37 11.71
N ASP A 200 19.45 25.08 12.62
CA ASP A 200 19.59 26.55 12.57
C ASP A 200 18.26 27.29 12.33
N GLY A 201 17.20 26.78 12.95
CA GLY A 201 15.85 27.34 12.87
C GLY A 201 15.11 27.08 11.56
N ARG A 202 15.62 26.23 10.65
CA ARG A 202 15.02 25.93 9.35
C ARG A 202 14.75 24.41 9.17
N PRO A 203 13.61 24.05 8.58
CA PRO A 203 13.34 22.65 8.28
C PRO A 203 14.30 22.13 7.20
N VAL A 204 14.84 20.93 7.40
CA VAL A 204 15.78 20.30 6.46
C VAL A 204 14.99 19.44 5.47
N ARG A 205 15.03 19.79 4.19
CA ARG A 205 14.30 19.07 3.14
C ARG A 205 14.98 17.74 2.79
N CYS A 206 14.15 16.73 2.54
CA CYS A 206 14.63 15.42 2.09
C CYS A 206 15.32 15.49 0.71
N ALA A 207 15.00 16.49 -0.10
CA ALA A 207 15.65 16.74 -1.39
C ALA A 207 17.09 17.30 -1.26
N GLU A 208 17.44 17.90 -0.13
CA GLU A 208 18.75 18.51 0.13
C GLU A 208 19.72 17.55 0.80
N VAL A 209 19.19 16.66 1.64
CA VAL A 209 20.00 15.79 2.50
C VAL A 209 19.46 14.37 2.43
N GLY A 210 20.30 13.42 2.02
CA GLY A 210 19.95 12.00 1.96
C GLY A 210 19.86 11.35 3.35
N GLN A 211 19.26 10.16 3.41
CA GLN A 211 18.99 9.43 4.67
C GLN A 211 20.25 9.25 5.55
N ALA A 212 21.38 8.85 4.96
CA ALA A 212 22.61 8.62 5.72
C ALA A 212 23.09 9.88 6.45
N GLN A 213 23.05 11.04 5.77
CA GLN A 213 23.38 12.32 6.37
C GLN A 213 22.32 12.78 7.36
N ALA A 214 21.04 12.55 7.04
CA ALA A 214 19.91 12.93 7.90
C ALA A 214 19.99 12.29 9.29
N LEU A 215 20.51 11.07 9.41
CA LEU A 215 20.70 10.39 10.70
C LEU A 215 21.67 11.12 11.63
N HIS A 216 22.61 11.88 11.07
CA HIS A 216 23.60 12.65 11.84
C HIS A 216 23.15 14.09 12.16
N LEU A 217 22.05 14.56 11.58
CA LEU A 217 21.53 15.89 11.87
C LEU A 217 21.14 16.00 13.36
N ARG A 218 21.46 17.16 13.93
CA ARG A 218 21.06 17.57 15.26
C ARG A 218 20.28 18.87 15.16
N GLY A 219 19.22 19.01 15.91
CA GLY A 219 18.35 20.17 15.92
C GLY A 219 17.11 19.93 16.75
N ASP A 220 16.21 20.88 16.75
CA ASP A 220 14.99 20.87 17.57
C ASP A 220 13.76 20.48 16.73
N PRO A 221 12.73 19.87 17.35
CA PRO A 221 11.47 19.68 16.69
C PRO A 221 10.78 21.05 16.47
N ALA A 222 10.22 21.28 15.28
CA ALA A 222 9.40 22.44 15.04
C ALA A 222 8.19 22.47 15.98
N PRO A 223 7.66 23.65 16.32
CA PRO A 223 6.45 23.77 17.14
C PRO A 223 5.22 23.12 16.45
N ASP A 224 5.17 23.21 15.13
CA ASP A 224 4.14 22.61 14.26
C ASP A 224 4.70 22.30 12.87
N ASP A 225 3.85 21.91 11.91
CA ASP A 225 4.21 21.64 10.52
C ASP A 225 4.05 22.88 9.60
N GLY A 226 3.53 23.98 10.12
CA GLY A 226 3.25 25.23 9.41
C GLY A 226 2.08 25.14 8.41
N LEU A 227 1.31 24.05 8.43
CA LEU A 227 0.28 23.77 7.44
C LEU A 227 -1.12 24.23 7.92
N ASP A 228 -1.80 24.98 7.06
CA ASP A 228 -3.27 25.10 7.16
C ASP A 228 -3.86 23.78 6.63
N ALA A 229 -4.44 23.01 7.55
CA ALA A 229 -4.97 21.69 7.23
C ALA A 229 -6.12 21.27 8.14
N ALA A 230 -7.23 20.85 7.54
CA ALA A 230 -8.41 20.38 8.24
C ALA A 230 -8.37 18.85 8.45
N THR A 231 -8.43 18.41 9.71
CA THR A 231 -8.44 16.97 10.04
C THR A 231 -9.67 16.27 9.45
N VAL A 232 -9.44 15.19 8.73
CA VAL A 232 -10.50 14.31 8.23
C VAL A 232 -10.95 13.39 9.37
N ARG A 233 -12.23 13.44 9.68
CA ARG A 233 -12.87 12.61 10.71
C ARG A 233 -13.76 11.55 10.05
N GLY A 234 -13.95 10.43 10.75
CA GLY A 234 -14.83 9.34 10.28
C GLY A 234 -14.15 8.40 9.29
N ALA A 235 -14.95 7.83 8.39
CA ALA A 235 -14.51 6.83 7.43
C ALA A 235 -13.36 7.29 6.51
N PRO A 236 -12.46 6.37 6.08
CA PRO A 236 -12.51 4.96 6.44
C PRO A 236 -12.04 4.73 7.89
N ASP A 237 -12.69 3.81 8.58
CA ASP A 237 -12.34 3.43 9.93
C ASP A 237 -11.00 2.66 9.93
N PRO A 238 -9.98 3.12 10.69
CA PRO A 238 -8.71 2.40 10.77
C PRO A 238 -8.85 1.01 11.41
N ASP A 239 -9.90 0.76 12.16
CA ASP A 239 -10.18 -0.54 12.79
C ASP A 239 -11.00 -1.49 11.90
N ASP A 240 -11.48 -1.02 10.75
CA ASP A 240 -12.17 -1.85 9.76
C ASP A 240 -11.18 -2.81 9.06
N TRP A 241 -10.92 -3.90 9.72
CA TRP A 241 -10.00 -4.95 9.29
C TRP A 241 -10.70 -6.01 8.44
N PRO A 242 -9.99 -6.69 7.50
CA PRO A 242 -10.58 -7.80 6.80
C PRO A 242 -11.09 -8.86 7.78
N ALA A 243 -12.39 -9.04 7.83
CA ALA A 243 -13.02 -10.10 8.61
C ALA A 243 -13.02 -11.41 7.80
N ALA A 244 -11.87 -11.78 7.24
CA ALA A 244 -11.70 -13.00 6.47
C ALA A 244 -10.29 -13.57 6.58
N VAL A 245 -10.15 -14.89 6.46
CA VAL A 245 -8.89 -15.61 6.37
C VAL A 245 -8.83 -16.41 5.08
N PHE A 246 -7.68 -16.45 4.42
CA PHE A 246 -7.39 -17.35 3.31
C PHE A 246 -6.61 -18.54 3.84
N VAL A 247 -7.15 -19.74 3.60
CA VAL A 247 -6.57 -21.01 4.04
C VAL A 247 -6.26 -21.90 2.83
N TYR A 248 -5.09 -22.51 2.80
CA TYR A 248 -4.57 -23.26 1.64
C TYR A 248 -4.01 -24.64 2.00
N GLY A 249 -3.96 -25.00 3.29
CA GLY A 249 -3.40 -26.22 3.84
C GLY A 249 -4.34 -26.96 4.78
N THR A 250 -3.81 -27.38 5.90
CA THR A 250 -4.53 -28.17 6.93
C THR A 250 -5.72 -27.44 7.57
N LEU A 251 -5.81 -26.14 7.42
CA LEU A 251 -6.93 -25.29 7.88
C LEU A 251 -8.09 -25.22 6.86
N GLN A 252 -8.00 -25.83 5.67
CA GLN A 252 -9.08 -25.83 4.67
C GLN A 252 -10.30 -26.63 5.17
N PRO A 253 -11.49 -26.32 4.65
CA PRO A 253 -12.69 -27.14 4.90
C PRO A 253 -12.44 -28.63 4.63
N GLY A 254 -12.77 -29.47 5.59
CA GLY A 254 -12.56 -30.92 5.51
C GLY A 254 -11.17 -31.41 5.94
N GLN A 255 -10.21 -30.53 6.14
CA GLN A 255 -8.88 -30.87 6.62
C GLN A 255 -8.80 -30.97 8.16
N ARG A 256 -7.74 -31.59 8.67
CA ARG A 256 -7.58 -31.96 10.08
C ARG A 256 -7.67 -30.80 11.08
N ALA A 257 -7.25 -29.58 10.68
CA ALA A 257 -7.24 -28.40 11.52
C ALA A 257 -8.40 -27.42 11.21
N TRP A 258 -9.35 -27.82 10.36
CA TRP A 258 -10.49 -26.99 9.97
C TRP A 258 -11.29 -26.47 11.18
N GLY A 259 -11.45 -27.27 12.23
CA GLY A 259 -12.18 -26.86 13.43
C GLY A 259 -11.65 -25.57 14.09
N LEU A 260 -10.36 -25.25 13.93
CA LEU A 260 -9.80 -23.99 14.45
C LEU A 260 -10.42 -22.75 13.81
N VAL A 261 -10.82 -22.86 12.54
CA VAL A 261 -11.41 -21.77 11.76
C VAL A 261 -12.93 -21.85 11.74
N ALA A 262 -13.49 -23.06 11.65
CA ALA A 262 -14.93 -23.31 11.51
C ALA A 262 -15.76 -22.65 12.62
N ASP A 263 -15.30 -22.74 13.88
CA ASP A 263 -15.97 -22.15 15.04
C ASP A 263 -16.10 -20.63 14.97
N HIS A 264 -15.25 -19.98 14.17
CA HIS A 264 -15.22 -18.53 13.95
C HIS A 264 -15.85 -18.10 12.63
N ALA A 265 -16.28 -19.03 11.77
CA ALA A 265 -16.84 -18.69 10.47
C ALA A 265 -18.12 -17.84 10.61
N ALA A 266 -18.18 -16.73 9.88
CA ALA A 266 -19.34 -15.84 9.79
C ALA A 266 -20.26 -16.19 8.63
N GLY A 267 -19.78 -17.01 7.69
CA GLY A 267 -20.51 -17.43 6.49
C GLY A 267 -19.80 -18.62 5.81
N PRO A 268 -20.37 -19.12 4.71
CA PRO A 268 -19.79 -20.26 3.99
C PRO A 268 -18.43 -19.90 3.40
N PRO A 269 -17.45 -20.82 3.48
CA PRO A 269 -16.19 -20.69 2.76
C PRO A 269 -16.42 -20.69 1.25
N HIS A 270 -15.64 -19.92 0.50
CA HIS A 270 -15.68 -19.95 -0.96
C HIS A 270 -14.27 -20.14 -1.54
N ARG A 271 -14.20 -20.77 -2.72
CA ARG A 271 -12.94 -21.06 -3.39
C ARG A 271 -12.30 -19.78 -3.91
N ALA A 272 -11.02 -19.60 -3.64
CA ALA A 272 -10.25 -18.44 -4.07
C ALA A 272 -8.81 -18.85 -4.38
N ASP A 273 -8.07 -17.92 -4.95
CA ASP A 273 -6.63 -18.05 -5.10
C ASP A 273 -5.92 -16.73 -4.73
N VAL A 274 -4.68 -16.87 -4.28
CA VAL A 274 -3.77 -15.74 -3.99
C VAL A 274 -2.52 -15.83 -4.83
N ALA A 275 -1.86 -14.69 -5.07
CA ALA A 275 -0.54 -14.70 -5.69
C ALA A 275 0.46 -15.42 -4.78
N GLY A 276 1.27 -16.30 -5.34
CA GLY A 276 2.27 -17.07 -4.60
C GLY A 276 2.40 -18.51 -5.09
N ARG A 277 3.28 -19.25 -4.44
CA ARG A 277 3.58 -20.65 -4.75
C ARG A 277 3.39 -21.51 -3.52
N LEU A 278 2.92 -22.73 -3.70
CA LEU A 278 2.91 -23.71 -2.64
C LEU A 278 4.15 -24.61 -2.72
N GLY A 279 4.69 -24.94 -1.57
CA GLY A 279 5.68 -25.98 -1.36
C GLY A 279 5.20 -26.97 -0.31
N ASP A 280 5.61 -28.23 -0.45
CA ASP A 280 5.41 -29.26 0.55
C ASP A 280 6.57 -29.21 1.55
N THR A 281 6.26 -29.15 2.83
CA THR A 281 7.26 -29.21 3.90
C THR A 281 7.78 -30.63 4.15
N GLY A 282 7.16 -31.65 3.57
CA GLY A 282 7.43 -33.07 3.87
C GLY A 282 6.92 -33.52 5.24
N GLN A 283 6.26 -32.63 5.99
CA GLN A 283 5.76 -32.91 7.36
C GLN A 283 4.24 -33.06 7.40
N GLY A 284 3.58 -33.10 6.22
CA GLY A 284 2.12 -33.26 6.10
C GLY A 284 1.35 -31.94 6.14
N TRP A 285 2.00 -30.83 5.82
CA TRP A 285 1.37 -29.53 5.58
C TRP A 285 2.14 -28.69 4.58
N PRO A 286 1.46 -27.81 3.83
CA PRO A 286 2.10 -26.96 2.82
C PRO A 286 2.60 -25.65 3.39
N ALA A 287 3.55 -25.05 2.69
CA ALA A 287 4.01 -23.69 2.89
C ALA A 287 3.58 -22.80 1.71
N LEU A 288 3.05 -21.61 1.97
CA LEU A 288 2.81 -20.60 0.95
C LEU A 288 4.01 -19.66 0.90
N LEU A 289 4.62 -19.62 -0.27
CA LEU A 289 5.75 -18.74 -0.58
C LEU A 289 5.27 -17.42 -1.19
N ASP A 290 5.94 -16.37 -0.82
CA ASP A 290 5.79 -15.07 -1.43
C ASP A 290 6.02 -15.13 -2.96
N PRO A 291 5.21 -14.46 -3.80
CA PRO A 291 5.50 -14.41 -5.22
C PRO A 291 6.89 -13.79 -5.45
N ARG A 292 7.77 -14.52 -6.12
CA ARG A 292 9.08 -14.00 -6.54
C ARG A 292 8.84 -13.05 -7.69
N SER A 293 8.98 -11.76 -7.47
CA SER A 293 8.69 -10.69 -8.43
C SER A 293 7.27 -10.70 -8.98
N GLY A 294 6.76 -9.54 -9.36
CA GLY A 294 5.40 -9.41 -9.92
C GLY A 294 5.19 -10.07 -11.29
N ARG A 295 6.19 -10.78 -11.80
CA ARG A 295 6.12 -11.58 -13.03
C ARG A 295 5.85 -13.07 -12.79
N ASP A 296 5.85 -13.54 -11.55
CA ASP A 296 5.48 -14.93 -11.26
C ASP A 296 3.95 -15.07 -11.36
N PRO A 297 3.42 -15.70 -12.43
CA PRO A 297 1.99 -15.83 -12.65
C PRO A 297 1.36 -16.89 -11.74
N ARG A 298 2.15 -17.58 -10.93
CA ARG A 298 1.66 -18.69 -10.12
C ARG A 298 0.74 -18.21 -9.03
N ARG A 299 -0.29 -18.99 -8.82
CA ARG A 299 -1.30 -18.74 -7.80
C ARG A 299 -1.51 -19.97 -6.94
N ALA A 300 -1.61 -19.75 -5.65
CA ALA A 300 -1.96 -20.78 -4.69
C ALA A 300 -3.49 -20.82 -4.54
N ALA A 301 -4.06 -21.99 -4.77
CA ALA A 301 -5.49 -22.22 -4.59
C ALA A 301 -5.82 -22.56 -3.14
N GLY A 302 -6.98 -22.09 -2.67
CA GLY A 302 -7.45 -22.30 -1.33
C GLY A 302 -8.89 -21.84 -1.15
N TRP A 303 -9.19 -21.39 0.07
CA TRP A 303 -10.52 -20.93 0.45
C TRP A 303 -10.43 -19.62 1.24
N VAL A 304 -11.33 -18.70 0.93
CA VAL A 304 -11.62 -17.55 1.81
C VAL A 304 -12.74 -17.93 2.77
N VAL A 305 -12.52 -17.68 4.02
CA VAL A 305 -13.48 -17.91 5.10
C VAL A 305 -13.79 -16.58 5.76
N PRO A 306 -15.03 -16.05 5.62
CA PRO A 306 -15.48 -14.91 6.41
C PRO A 306 -15.49 -15.27 7.91
N VAL A 307 -15.02 -14.36 8.77
CA VAL A 307 -14.89 -14.63 10.21
C VAL A 307 -15.54 -13.54 11.08
N ARG A 308 -16.09 -13.92 12.24
CA ARG A 308 -16.85 -13.03 13.14
C ARG A 308 -15.96 -12.18 14.03
N ASP A 309 -14.88 -12.75 14.51
CA ASP A 309 -13.95 -12.11 15.44
C ASP A 309 -12.51 -12.40 14.95
N PRO A 310 -12.02 -11.62 13.98
CA PRO A 310 -10.71 -11.85 13.40
C PRO A 310 -9.59 -11.73 14.45
N ALA A 311 -9.69 -10.83 15.42
CA ALA A 311 -8.65 -10.64 16.42
C ALA A 311 -8.47 -11.91 17.28
N ARG A 312 -9.56 -12.49 17.75
CA ARG A 312 -9.53 -13.72 18.56
C ARG A 312 -9.07 -14.94 17.75
N LEU A 313 -9.58 -15.08 16.52
CA LEU A 313 -9.15 -16.16 15.64
C LEU A 313 -7.66 -16.07 15.33
N LEU A 314 -7.19 -14.89 14.91
CA LEU A 314 -5.80 -14.70 14.51
C LEU A 314 -4.81 -14.96 15.65
N ALA A 315 -5.16 -14.62 16.89
CA ALA A 315 -4.33 -14.99 18.06
C ALA A 315 -4.17 -16.50 18.23
N ARG A 316 -5.24 -17.28 17.94
CA ARG A 316 -5.19 -18.76 17.96
C ARG A 316 -4.39 -19.32 16.79
N LEU A 317 -4.56 -18.74 15.59
CA LEU A 317 -3.82 -19.17 14.40
C LEU A 317 -2.34 -18.83 14.49
N ASP A 318 -1.97 -17.68 15.05
CA ASP A 318 -0.56 -17.33 15.30
C ASP A 318 0.14 -18.38 16.19
N ALA A 319 -0.57 -18.85 17.23
CA ALA A 319 -0.04 -19.88 18.10
C ALA A 319 0.02 -21.27 17.41
N TYR A 320 -0.90 -21.55 16.48
CA TYR A 320 -0.93 -22.81 15.73
C TYR A 320 0.14 -22.88 14.64
N GLU A 321 0.32 -21.79 13.88
CA GLU A 321 1.27 -21.70 12.75
C GLU A 321 2.73 -21.60 13.23
N GLY A 322 2.95 -21.05 14.40
CA GLY A 322 4.27 -20.96 15.02
C GLY A 322 5.25 -20.03 14.32
N PRO A 323 6.56 -20.09 14.70
CA PRO A 323 7.59 -19.21 14.18
C PRO A 323 8.03 -19.52 12.73
N GLU A 324 7.60 -20.66 12.17
CA GLU A 324 7.87 -21.04 10.78
C GLU A 324 7.07 -20.23 9.79
N TYR A 325 6.01 -19.56 10.25
CA TYR A 325 5.13 -18.76 9.42
C TYR A 325 5.04 -17.33 9.93
N ARG A 326 4.81 -16.41 9.01
CA ARG A 326 4.44 -15.03 9.33
C ARG A 326 3.07 -14.70 8.79
N ARG A 327 2.24 -14.12 9.63
CA ARG A 327 0.92 -13.64 9.24
C ARG A 327 1.04 -12.41 8.34
N VAL A 328 0.31 -12.43 7.23
CA VAL A 328 0.23 -11.33 6.27
C VAL A 328 -1.19 -11.13 5.79
N ARG A 329 -1.45 -10.00 5.16
CA ARG A 329 -2.67 -9.79 4.39
C ARG A 329 -2.38 -9.89 2.91
N VAL A 330 -3.33 -10.52 2.20
CA VAL A 330 -3.26 -10.77 0.77
C VAL A 330 -4.56 -10.38 0.12
N ALA A 331 -4.53 -10.16 -1.20
CA ALA A 331 -5.71 -10.03 -2.03
C ALA A 331 -6.06 -11.40 -2.62
N ALA A 332 -7.18 -11.97 -2.21
CA ALA A 332 -7.70 -13.23 -2.74
C ALA A 332 -8.69 -12.97 -3.87
N ARG A 333 -8.54 -13.68 -4.99
CA ARG A 333 -9.48 -13.64 -6.12
C ARG A 333 -10.46 -14.80 -6.02
N ASP A 334 -11.73 -14.49 -6.11
CA ASP A 334 -12.79 -15.49 -6.15
C ASP A 334 -12.66 -16.34 -7.42
N ARG A 335 -12.85 -17.66 -7.29
CA ARG A 335 -12.84 -18.63 -8.39
C ARG A 335 -14.22 -19.09 -8.82
N SER A 336 -15.29 -18.53 -8.26
CA SER A 336 -16.67 -18.87 -8.61
C SER A 336 -17.15 -18.31 -9.96
N GLY A 337 -16.26 -17.64 -10.72
CA GLY A 337 -16.51 -17.19 -12.10
C GLY A 337 -17.14 -15.80 -12.22
N GLY A 338 -17.29 -15.08 -11.12
CA GLY A 338 -17.72 -13.68 -11.14
C GLY A 338 -16.54 -12.71 -11.28
N ALA A 339 -16.76 -11.55 -11.91
CA ALA A 339 -15.81 -10.43 -11.95
C ALA A 339 -15.73 -9.69 -10.60
N ALA A 340 -15.86 -10.40 -9.48
CA ALA A 340 -15.80 -9.78 -8.17
C ALA A 340 -14.39 -9.24 -7.88
N PRO A 341 -14.26 -8.05 -7.25
CA PRO A 341 -12.96 -7.51 -6.87
C PRO A 341 -12.26 -8.46 -5.89
N ALA A 342 -10.93 -8.47 -5.94
CA ALA A 342 -10.15 -9.27 -5.00
C ALA A 342 -10.44 -8.82 -3.56
N ALA A 343 -10.77 -9.77 -2.69
CA ALA A 343 -11.04 -9.50 -1.28
C ALA A 343 -9.74 -9.49 -0.47
N ALA A 344 -9.58 -8.52 0.42
CA ALA A 344 -8.49 -8.53 1.38
C ALA A 344 -8.77 -9.58 2.47
N CYS A 345 -7.80 -10.42 2.77
CA CYS A 345 -7.89 -11.44 3.81
C CYS A 345 -6.53 -11.70 4.47
N TRP A 346 -6.57 -12.30 5.66
CA TRP A 346 -5.38 -12.76 6.35
C TRP A 346 -4.91 -14.12 5.81
N THR A 347 -3.61 -14.36 5.79
CA THR A 347 -3.01 -15.67 5.53
C THR A 347 -1.65 -15.79 6.19
N TYR A 348 -1.04 -16.95 6.08
CA TYR A 348 0.28 -17.24 6.63
C TYR A 348 1.24 -17.58 5.52
N LEU A 349 2.40 -16.90 5.48
CA LEU A 349 3.48 -17.17 4.56
C LEU A 349 4.63 -17.88 5.27
N TRP A 350 5.29 -18.77 4.56
CA TRP A 350 6.50 -19.43 5.01
C TRP A 350 7.60 -18.40 5.31
N ALA A 351 8.20 -18.51 6.49
CA ALA A 351 9.22 -17.59 7.00
C ALA A 351 10.62 -18.23 7.09
N GLN A 352 10.74 -19.50 6.71
CA GLN A 352 11.99 -20.25 6.69
C GLN A 352 12.58 -20.33 5.28
N PRO A 353 13.82 -20.79 5.09
CA PRO A 353 14.43 -20.97 3.77
C PRO A 353 13.59 -21.82 2.82
N GLU A 354 13.56 -21.44 1.54
CA GLU A 354 12.75 -22.11 0.52
C GLU A 354 13.29 -23.48 0.11
N ASP A 355 14.58 -23.71 0.26
CA ASP A 355 15.27 -24.99 -0.02
C ASP A 355 14.81 -26.13 0.88
N LEU A 356 14.11 -25.83 1.97
CA LEU A 356 13.45 -26.80 2.83
C LEU A 356 12.14 -27.36 2.23
N LEU A 357 11.68 -26.86 1.07
CA LEU A 357 10.38 -27.17 0.51
C LEU A 357 10.50 -27.90 -0.84
N THR A 358 9.64 -28.88 -1.05
CA THR A 358 9.42 -29.48 -2.37
C THR A 358 8.34 -28.67 -3.11
N PRO A 359 8.62 -28.12 -4.32
CA PRO A 359 7.64 -27.31 -5.04
C PRO A 359 6.38 -28.10 -5.42
N LEU A 360 5.20 -27.50 -5.19
CA LEU A 360 3.92 -28.02 -5.69
C LEU A 360 3.58 -27.30 -7.01
N THR A 361 3.58 -28.05 -8.11
CA THR A 361 3.47 -27.49 -9.47
C THR A 361 2.06 -27.08 -9.85
N ASP A 362 1.04 -27.72 -9.29
CA ASP A 362 -0.38 -27.43 -9.56
C ASP A 362 -0.98 -26.31 -8.70
N GLY A 363 -0.19 -25.75 -7.79
CA GLY A 363 -0.61 -24.67 -6.90
C GLY A 363 -1.71 -25.07 -5.92
N ARG A 364 -1.84 -26.35 -5.61
CA ARG A 364 -2.83 -26.90 -4.67
C ARG A 364 -2.20 -27.82 -3.65
N TRP A 365 -2.73 -27.80 -2.44
CA TRP A 365 -2.49 -28.84 -1.45
C TRP A 365 -3.52 -29.95 -1.63
N PRO A 366 -3.11 -31.23 -1.66
CA PRO A 366 -4.04 -32.36 -1.73
C PRO A 366 -5.10 -32.33 -0.64
N ALA A 367 -6.33 -32.70 -1.01
CA ALA A 367 -7.46 -32.78 -0.07
C ALA A 367 -7.38 -34.04 0.80
#